data_39941a1822cb7cfebaa0b2ebf5386404
#
_entry.id   39941a1822cb7cfebaa0b2ebf5386404
#
_cell.length_a   1.000
_cell.length_b   1.000
_cell.length_c   1.000
_cell.angle_alpha   90.00
_cell.angle_beta   90.00
_cell.angle_gamma   90.00
#
_symmetry.space_group_name_H-M   'P 1'
#
loop_
_entity.id
_entity.type
_entity.pdbx_description
1 polymer ?
#
loop_
_entity_poly.entity_id
_entity_poly.type
_entity_poly.pdbx_seq_one_letter_code
_entity_poly.pdbx_strand_id
1 'polypeptide(L)'
;VITLAVADLERALAFYREGLGLASPGIIGTEFSGDDTSPAGAAVMFQLDDGLVLSLYPRTELAKDGAVAFGPPKTGEFSLGHIVERRTEVDAVLAQAEAAGATVTEPAHGRPWGIYSGYFQDPDGHLWEIIWSPAPDGS
;
A
#
# COMPACT_ATOMS: atom_id res chain seq x y z
N VAL A 1 -5.26 -9.35 7.29
CA VAL A 1 -4.01 -8.56 7.23
C VAL A 1 -3.39 -8.69 5.86
N ILE A 2 -2.99 -7.57 5.29
CA ILE A 2 -2.20 -7.54 4.06
C ILE A 2 -0.82 -7.02 4.43
N THR A 3 0.22 -7.80 4.14
CA THR A 3 1.60 -7.40 4.43
C THR A 3 2.32 -7.07 3.13
N LEU A 4 2.87 -5.86 3.07
CA LEU A 4 3.68 -5.41 1.95
C LEU A 4 5.15 -5.43 2.33
N ALA A 5 5.96 -6.09 1.52
CA ALA A 5 7.41 -6.09 1.69
C ALA A 5 7.96 -4.73 1.24
N VAL A 6 8.81 -4.14 2.07
CA VAL A 6 9.41 -2.82 1.78
C VAL A 6 10.92 -2.88 1.96
N ALA A 7 11.63 -2.02 1.24
CA ALA A 7 13.08 -1.92 1.38
C ALA A 7 13.47 -1.12 2.62
N ASP A 8 12.69 -0.09 2.95
CA ASP A 8 12.99 0.87 4.01
C ASP A 8 11.70 1.21 4.76
N LEU A 9 11.58 0.73 6.00
CA LEU A 9 10.38 0.95 6.82
C LEU A 9 10.09 2.43 7.06
N GLU A 10 11.12 3.24 7.30
CA GLU A 10 10.91 4.66 7.59
C GLU A 10 10.38 5.40 6.36
N ARG A 11 10.93 5.10 5.19
CA ARG A 11 10.46 5.67 3.93
C ARG A 11 9.01 5.25 3.64
N ALA A 12 8.71 3.96 3.80
CA ALA A 12 7.37 3.45 3.56
C ALA A 12 6.37 4.04 4.57
N LEU A 13 6.74 4.13 5.84
CA LEU A 13 5.90 4.76 6.85
C LEU A 13 5.60 6.21 6.49
N ALA A 14 6.61 6.97 6.08
CA ALA A 14 6.42 8.37 5.68
C ALA A 14 5.46 8.49 4.49
N PHE A 15 5.59 7.61 3.50
CA PHE A 15 4.70 7.60 2.34
C PHE A 15 3.24 7.39 2.77
N TYR A 16 2.97 6.35 3.55
CA TYR A 16 1.59 5.99 3.90
C TYR A 16 1.01 6.88 5.01
N ARG A 17 1.79 7.26 6.00
CA ARG A 17 1.29 8.08 7.12
C ARG A 17 1.30 9.56 6.78
N GLU A 18 2.45 10.15 6.47
CA GLU A 18 2.54 11.58 6.16
C GLU A 18 2.00 11.86 4.76
N GLY A 19 2.31 11.01 3.79
CA GLY A 19 1.92 11.21 2.40
C GLY A 19 0.44 10.96 2.14
N LEU A 20 -0.07 9.80 2.51
CA LEU A 20 -1.47 9.43 2.27
C LEU A 20 -2.39 9.70 3.45
N GLY A 21 -1.86 10.05 4.61
CA GLY A 21 -2.68 10.40 5.76
C GLY A 21 -3.22 9.21 6.54
N LEU A 22 -2.65 8.01 6.37
CA LEU A 22 -3.10 6.85 7.13
C LEU A 22 -2.53 6.88 8.54
N ALA A 23 -3.36 6.51 9.52
CA ALA A 23 -2.95 6.54 10.92
C ALA A 23 -2.14 5.30 11.30
N SER A 24 -1.02 5.51 11.98
CA SER A 24 -0.19 4.45 12.51
C SER A 24 0.59 4.97 13.71
N PRO A 25 0.85 4.13 14.74
CA PRO A 25 1.72 4.52 15.85
C PRO A 25 3.20 4.59 15.44
N GLY A 26 3.57 4.16 14.23
CA GLY A 26 4.94 4.14 13.76
C GLY A 26 5.55 2.75 13.82
N ILE A 27 6.88 2.69 13.81
CA ILE A 27 7.59 1.41 13.81
C ILE A 27 7.52 0.80 15.21
N ILE A 28 7.08 -0.46 15.28
CA ILE A 28 6.98 -1.25 16.51
C ILE A 28 7.85 -2.48 16.39
N GLY A 29 8.08 -3.18 17.51
CA GLY A 29 8.81 -4.45 17.51
C GLY A 29 10.32 -4.33 17.35
N THR A 30 10.89 -3.14 17.55
CA THR A 30 12.33 -2.91 17.38
C THR A 30 13.17 -3.62 18.44
N GLU A 31 12.57 -4.06 19.55
CA GLU A 31 13.25 -4.85 20.58
C GLU A 31 13.63 -6.27 20.10
N PHE A 32 12.99 -6.74 19.03
CA PHE A 32 13.27 -8.05 18.45
C PHE A 32 14.23 -7.87 17.26
N SER A 33 15.54 -8.05 17.54
CA SER A 33 16.56 -7.74 16.52
C SER A 33 16.74 -8.82 15.46
N GLY A 34 16.30 -10.05 15.75
CA GLY A 34 16.48 -11.17 14.82
C GLY A 34 17.96 -11.58 14.63
N ASP A 35 18.18 -12.49 13.71
CA ASP A 35 19.50 -12.93 13.28
C ASP A 35 19.45 -13.42 11.81
N ASP A 36 20.46 -14.17 11.36
CA ASP A 36 20.53 -14.63 9.96
C ASP A 36 19.36 -15.53 9.55
N THR A 37 18.76 -16.26 10.51
CA THR A 37 17.68 -17.21 10.23
C THR A 37 16.34 -16.82 10.84
N SER A 38 16.37 -16.03 11.92
CA SER A 38 15.17 -15.57 12.62
C SER A 38 14.87 -14.13 12.23
N PRO A 39 13.63 -13.80 11.83
CA PRO A 39 13.31 -12.46 11.39
C PRO A 39 13.34 -11.45 12.55
N ALA A 40 13.72 -10.22 12.24
CA ALA A 40 13.54 -9.11 13.17
C ALA A 40 12.05 -8.79 13.29
N GLY A 41 11.68 -8.12 14.39
CA GLY A 41 10.27 -7.81 14.66
C GLY A 41 9.81 -6.43 14.21
N ALA A 42 10.70 -5.57 13.72
CA ALA A 42 10.35 -4.21 13.35
C ALA A 42 9.33 -4.21 12.20
N ALA A 43 8.19 -3.57 12.42
CA ALA A 43 7.09 -3.52 11.46
C ALA A 43 6.27 -2.25 11.67
N VAL A 44 5.43 -1.92 10.68
CA VAL A 44 4.46 -0.83 10.76
C VAL A 44 3.09 -1.39 10.48
N MET A 45 2.09 -0.99 11.27
CA MET A 45 0.71 -1.41 11.13
C MET A 45 -0.19 -0.21 10.93
N PHE A 46 -1.15 -0.35 10.00
CA PHE A 46 -2.23 0.60 9.80
C PHE A 46 -3.56 -0.12 9.98
N GLN A 47 -4.39 0.36 10.90
CA GLN A 47 -5.74 -0.16 11.05
C GLN A 47 -6.64 0.52 10.03
N LEU A 48 -7.16 -0.25 9.08
CA LEU A 48 -8.05 0.25 8.05
C LEU A 48 -9.51 -0.07 8.42
N ASP A 49 -10.45 0.30 7.56
CA ASP A 49 -11.86 0.08 7.81
C ASP A 49 -12.20 -1.41 7.85
N ASP A 50 -13.26 -1.75 8.57
CA ASP A 50 -13.81 -3.11 8.66
C ASP A 50 -12.82 -4.16 9.17
N GLY A 51 -11.89 -3.74 10.03
CA GLY A 51 -10.93 -4.65 10.65
C GLY A 51 -9.78 -5.08 9.77
N LEU A 52 -9.65 -4.52 8.58
CA LEU A 52 -8.51 -4.80 7.72
C LEU A 52 -7.26 -4.11 8.27
N VAL A 53 -6.15 -4.83 8.29
CA VAL A 53 -4.86 -4.30 8.71
C VAL A 53 -3.91 -4.31 7.51
N LEU A 54 -3.28 -3.18 7.24
CA LEU A 54 -2.17 -3.08 6.31
C LEU A 54 -0.88 -3.08 7.12
N SER A 55 0.01 -4.03 6.84
CA SER A 55 1.29 -4.17 7.52
C SER A 55 2.43 -3.90 6.54
N LEU A 56 3.44 -3.17 6.99
CA LEU A 56 4.68 -2.99 6.25
C LEU A 56 5.78 -3.75 6.98
N TYR A 57 6.55 -4.53 6.24
CA TYR A 57 7.59 -5.37 6.83
C TYR A 57 8.81 -5.37 5.91
N PRO A 58 10.05 -5.33 6.46
CA PRO A 58 11.23 -5.35 5.60
C PRO A 58 11.24 -6.59 4.71
N ARG A 59 11.56 -6.41 3.44
CA ARG A 59 11.56 -7.50 2.45
C ARG A 59 12.48 -8.64 2.88
N THR A 60 13.64 -8.33 3.44
CA THR A 60 14.58 -9.33 3.92
C THR A 60 14.01 -10.17 5.07
N GLU A 61 13.29 -9.50 5.98
CA GLU A 61 12.72 -10.16 7.15
C GLU A 61 11.47 -10.96 6.80
N LEU A 62 10.67 -10.47 5.85
CA LEU A 62 9.51 -11.22 5.37
C LEU A 62 9.94 -12.54 4.71
N ALA A 63 11.02 -12.52 3.94
CA ALA A 63 11.54 -13.73 3.31
C ALA A 63 11.99 -14.77 4.37
N LYS A 64 12.63 -14.33 5.45
CA LYS A 64 12.99 -15.21 6.55
C LYS A 64 11.75 -15.77 7.25
N ASP A 65 10.81 -14.89 7.57
CA ASP A 65 9.59 -15.27 8.29
C ASP A 65 8.74 -16.26 7.50
N GLY A 66 8.61 -16.05 6.21
CA GLY A 66 7.84 -16.91 5.33
C GLY A 66 8.61 -18.10 4.79
N ALA A 67 9.90 -18.20 5.09
CA ALA A 67 10.78 -19.26 4.60
C ALA A 67 10.78 -19.36 3.07
N VAL A 68 10.87 -18.21 2.41
CA VAL A 68 10.95 -18.13 0.96
C VAL A 68 12.25 -17.44 0.54
N ALA A 69 12.64 -17.65 -0.71
CA ALA A 69 13.85 -17.03 -1.23
C ALA A 69 13.71 -15.51 -1.28
N PHE A 70 14.75 -14.80 -0.82
CA PHE A 70 14.83 -13.36 -1.01
C PHE A 70 15.07 -13.05 -2.48
N GLY A 71 14.35 -12.08 -3.00
CA GLY A 71 14.48 -11.69 -4.40
C GLY A 71 14.03 -10.26 -4.63
N PRO A 72 14.21 -9.74 -5.87
CA PRO A 72 13.81 -8.39 -6.22
C PRO A 72 12.28 -8.27 -6.22
N PRO A 73 11.75 -7.04 -6.05
CA PRO A 73 10.31 -6.83 -6.12
C PRO A 73 9.75 -7.16 -7.51
N LYS A 74 8.55 -7.72 -7.53
CA LYS A 74 7.78 -7.99 -8.75
C LYS A 74 6.47 -7.25 -8.69
N THR A 75 6.18 -6.48 -9.73
CA THR A 75 4.97 -5.66 -9.82
C THR A 75 3.98 -6.29 -10.79
N GLY A 76 2.68 -6.10 -10.52
CA GLY A 76 1.62 -6.46 -11.47
C GLY A 76 1.02 -7.84 -11.27
N GLU A 77 1.46 -8.60 -10.28
CA GLU A 77 0.85 -9.89 -9.97
C GLU A 77 -0.43 -9.74 -9.14
N PHE A 78 -0.55 -8.65 -8.40
CA PHE A 78 -1.77 -8.29 -7.67
C PHE A 78 -1.83 -6.77 -7.52
N SER A 79 -2.99 -6.27 -7.17
CA SER A 79 -3.17 -4.86 -6.84
C SER A 79 -4.04 -4.73 -5.60
N LEU A 80 -3.87 -3.59 -4.92
CA LEU A 80 -4.74 -3.22 -3.79
C LEU A 80 -5.71 -2.17 -4.29
N GLY A 81 -7.01 -2.39 -4.08
CA GLY A 81 -8.04 -1.45 -4.47
C GLY A 81 -8.44 -0.57 -3.30
N HIS A 82 -8.49 0.73 -3.53
CA HIS A 82 -9.01 1.69 -2.56
C HIS A 82 -10.24 2.34 -3.18
N ILE A 83 -11.41 2.06 -2.61
CA ILE A 83 -12.68 2.59 -3.08
C ILE A 83 -12.95 3.91 -2.40
N VAL A 84 -13.21 4.94 -3.20
CA VAL A 84 -13.54 6.28 -2.69
C VAL A 84 -15.04 6.55 -2.90
N GLU A 85 -15.59 7.49 -2.13
CA GLU A 85 -17.02 7.78 -2.15
C GLU A 85 -17.44 8.70 -3.30
N ARG A 86 -16.52 9.53 -3.80
CA ARG A 86 -16.81 10.51 -4.86
C ARG A 86 -15.83 10.38 -6.00
N ARG A 87 -16.34 10.56 -7.21
CA ARG A 87 -15.52 10.49 -8.43
C ARG A 87 -14.31 11.43 -8.40
N THR A 88 -14.51 12.63 -7.87
CA THR A 88 -13.42 13.63 -7.78
C THR A 88 -12.29 13.22 -6.85
N GLU A 89 -12.55 12.32 -5.90
CA GLU A 89 -11.53 11.85 -4.98
C GLU A 89 -10.49 10.95 -5.65
N VAL A 90 -10.84 10.31 -6.77
CA VAL A 90 -9.88 9.46 -7.50
C VAL A 90 -8.68 10.30 -7.95
N ASP A 91 -8.92 11.39 -8.66
CA ASP A 91 -7.84 12.27 -9.12
C ASP A 91 -7.10 12.89 -7.94
N ALA A 92 -7.82 13.26 -6.88
CA ALA A 92 -7.21 13.87 -5.69
C ALA A 92 -6.25 12.91 -4.99
N VAL A 93 -6.63 11.65 -4.82
CA VAL A 93 -5.78 10.65 -4.18
C VAL A 93 -4.57 10.33 -5.06
N LEU A 94 -4.76 10.21 -6.38
CA LEU A 94 -3.63 9.98 -7.29
C LEU A 94 -2.62 11.12 -7.22
N ALA A 95 -3.08 12.36 -7.19
CA ALA A 95 -2.21 13.54 -7.08
C ALA A 95 -1.48 13.57 -5.73
N GLN A 96 -2.18 13.24 -4.65
CA GLN A 96 -1.61 13.15 -3.31
C GLN A 96 -0.52 12.09 -3.24
N ALA A 97 -0.77 10.92 -3.81
CA ALA A 97 0.19 9.83 -3.86
C ALA A 97 1.44 10.23 -4.66
N GLU A 98 1.25 10.85 -5.81
CA GLU A 98 2.37 11.32 -6.64
C GLU A 98 3.22 12.34 -5.89
N ALA A 99 2.60 13.28 -5.21
CA ALA A 99 3.32 14.28 -4.40
C ALA A 99 4.10 13.62 -3.25
N ALA A 100 3.63 12.48 -2.75
CA ALA A 100 4.28 11.74 -1.67
C ALA A 100 5.39 10.79 -2.16
N GLY A 101 5.58 10.66 -3.48
CA GLY A 101 6.66 9.84 -4.03
C GLY A 101 6.20 8.63 -4.85
N ALA A 102 4.91 8.45 -5.06
CA ALA A 102 4.40 7.38 -5.90
C ALA A 102 4.55 7.72 -7.39
N THR A 103 4.49 6.70 -8.22
CA THR A 103 4.45 6.84 -9.67
C THR A 103 3.04 6.52 -10.15
N VAL A 104 2.36 7.47 -10.79
CA VAL A 104 1.07 7.21 -11.43
C VAL A 104 1.35 6.43 -12.71
N THR A 105 0.90 5.18 -12.75
CA THR A 105 1.12 4.31 -13.91
C THR A 105 0.01 4.43 -14.93
N GLU A 106 -1.20 4.72 -14.49
CA GLU A 106 -2.36 4.92 -15.35
C GLU A 106 -3.21 6.04 -14.78
N PRO A 107 -3.25 7.21 -15.44
CA PRO A 107 -4.14 8.28 -15.00
C PRO A 107 -5.60 7.82 -14.96
N ALA A 108 -6.39 8.43 -14.09
CA ALA A 108 -7.78 8.06 -13.94
C ALA A 108 -8.56 8.33 -15.23
N HIS A 109 -9.40 7.37 -15.59
CA HIS A 109 -10.31 7.51 -16.73
C HIS A 109 -11.54 6.61 -16.57
N GLY A 110 -12.54 6.81 -17.42
CA GLY A 110 -13.74 5.97 -17.43
C GLY A 110 -13.42 4.54 -17.83
N ARG A 111 -14.00 3.60 -17.11
CA ARG A 111 -13.88 2.16 -17.32
C ARG A 111 -15.26 1.58 -17.60
N PRO A 112 -15.35 0.29 -17.99
CA PRO A 112 -16.66 -0.36 -18.12
C PRO A 112 -17.50 -0.23 -16.85
N TRP A 113 -18.82 -0.26 -17.01
CA TRP A 113 -19.84 -0.15 -15.96
C TRP A 113 -19.83 1.20 -15.22
N GLY A 114 -19.33 2.25 -15.86
CA GLY A 114 -19.31 3.59 -15.26
C GLY A 114 -18.26 3.79 -14.19
N ILE A 115 -17.39 2.83 -13.98
CA ILE A 115 -16.27 2.94 -13.03
C ILE A 115 -15.29 4.00 -13.51
N TYR A 116 -14.75 4.77 -12.58
CA TYR A 116 -13.71 5.74 -12.84
C TYR A 116 -12.54 5.41 -11.92
N SER A 117 -11.38 5.08 -12.48
CA SER A 117 -10.24 4.65 -11.69
C SER A 117 -8.91 4.95 -12.36
N GLY A 118 -7.86 4.98 -11.55
CA GLY A 118 -6.49 5.07 -11.99
C GLY A 118 -5.58 4.28 -11.06
N TYR A 119 -4.32 4.18 -11.42
CA TYR A 119 -3.34 3.34 -10.71
C TYR A 119 -2.11 4.13 -10.34
N PHE A 120 -1.52 3.78 -9.21
CA PHE A 120 -0.17 4.23 -8.86
C PHE A 120 0.64 3.07 -8.28
N GLN A 121 1.97 3.18 -8.38
CA GLN A 121 2.90 2.34 -7.64
C GLN A 121 3.44 3.13 -6.46
N ASP A 122 3.48 2.49 -5.28
CA ASP A 122 4.13 3.10 -4.14
C ASP A 122 5.66 3.13 -4.33
N PRO A 123 6.46 3.72 -3.42
CA PRO A 123 7.92 3.76 -3.58
C PRO A 123 8.58 2.39 -3.68
N ASP A 124 7.93 1.34 -3.25
CA ASP A 124 8.43 -0.03 -3.34
C ASP A 124 7.89 -0.80 -4.54
N GLY A 125 7.09 -0.15 -5.39
CA GLY A 125 6.55 -0.73 -6.61
C GLY A 125 5.23 -1.48 -6.42
N HIS A 126 4.60 -1.38 -5.26
CA HIS A 126 3.30 -2.02 -5.01
C HIS A 126 2.21 -1.26 -5.75
N LEU A 127 1.35 -2.01 -6.46
CA LEU A 127 0.33 -1.44 -7.33
C LEU A 127 -0.97 -1.20 -6.58
N TRP A 128 -1.48 0.02 -6.67
CA TRP A 128 -2.75 0.44 -6.09
C TRP A 128 -3.68 0.95 -7.17
N GLU A 129 -4.95 0.57 -7.07
CA GLU A 129 -6.02 1.13 -7.89
C GLU A 129 -6.92 2.00 -7.01
N ILE A 130 -7.12 3.24 -7.40
CA ILE A 130 -8.05 4.15 -6.71
C ILE A 130 -9.33 4.17 -7.54
N ILE A 131 -10.45 3.78 -6.93
CA ILE A 131 -11.66 3.40 -7.65
C ILE A 131 -12.87 4.17 -7.14
N TRP A 132 -13.62 4.75 -8.05
CA TRP A 132 -14.98 5.18 -7.78
C TRP A 132 -15.93 4.37 -8.66
N SER A 133 -17.02 3.93 -8.07
CA SER A 133 -18.07 3.20 -8.77
C SER A 133 -19.41 3.89 -8.52
N PRO A 134 -20.26 4.03 -9.54
CA PRO A 134 -21.60 4.55 -9.30
C PRO A 134 -22.40 3.58 -8.42
N ALA A 135 -23.44 4.09 -7.74
CA ALA A 135 -24.27 3.26 -6.90
C ALA A 135 -24.87 2.11 -7.73
N PRO A 136 -24.98 0.89 -7.12
CA PRO A 136 -25.45 -0.28 -7.86
C PRO A 136 -26.84 -0.14 -8.49
N ASP A 137 -27.68 0.71 -7.93
CA ASP A 137 -29.04 0.97 -8.41
C ASP A 137 -29.12 2.20 -9.33
N GLY A 138 -27.99 2.77 -9.71
CA GLY A 138 -27.93 3.95 -10.54
C GLY A 138 -28.25 5.26 -9.82
N SER A 139 -28.41 5.22 -8.51
CA SER A 139 -28.72 6.43 -7.73
C SER A 139 -27.47 7.19 -7.28
#